data_af1410738c4349f52fe15ab59a590ee8
#
_entry.id   af1410738c4349f52fe15ab59a590ee8
#
_cell.length_a   1.000
_cell.length_b   1.000
_cell.length_c   1.000
_cell.angle_alpha   90.00
_cell.angle_beta   90.00
_cell.angle_gamma   90.00
#
_symmetry.space_group_name_H-M   'P 1'
#
loop_
_entity.id
_entity.type
_entity.pdbx_description
1 polymer ?
#
loop_
_entity_poly.entity_id
_entity_poly.type
_entity_poly.pdbx_seq_one_letter_code
_entity_poly.pdbx_strand_id
1 'polypeptide(L)'
;MKNVVRLLSKRKIREYNLPIIPQSYFVELNEAQAAIKEIVRELDKKPITISVLNTRVDTARDLVLKLFTTTKERMKTAMFAEMAIVYGNRYRSSVDDLDKQLTYSEVLFYKGEYQKSLELTINTLNRVEPGIYDKLLSFYGESK
;
A
#
# COMPACT_ATOMS: atom_id res chain seq x y z
N MET A 1 -14.53 8.35 -14.32
CA MET A 1 -14.12 7.36 -13.32
C MET A 1 -12.93 6.49 -13.75
N LYS A 2 -12.89 5.90 -14.96
CA LYS A 2 -11.73 5.13 -15.45
C LYS A 2 -10.42 5.90 -15.37
N ASN A 3 -10.43 7.19 -15.65
CA ASN A 3 -9.25 8.04 -15.59
C ASN A 3 -8.80 8.32 -14.14
N VAL A 4 -9.74 8.40 -13.18
CA VAL A 4 -9.44 8.64 -11.79
C VAL A 4 -8.74 7.42 -11.17
N VAL A 5 -9.26 6.22 -11.43
CA VAL A 5 -8.63 4.97 -10.97
C VAL A 5 -7.24 4.80 -11.58
N ARG A 6 -7.12 5.12 -12.88
CA ARG A 6 -5.84 5.05 -13.60
C ARG A 6 -4.82 6.08 -13.13
N LEU A 7 -5.28 7.31 -12.81
CA LEU A 7 -4.42 8.37 -12.28
C LEU A 7 -3.97 8.08 -10.85
N LEU A 8 -4.88 7.60 -10.01
CA LEU A 8 -4.55 7.19 -8.63
C LEU A 8 -3.55 6.05 -8.62
N SER A 9 -3.70 5.08 -9.53
CA SER A 9 -2.82 3.92 -9.56
C SER A 9 -1.42 4.23 -10.10
N LYS A 10 -1.33 4.97 -11.21
CA LYS A 10 -0.04 5.23 -11.87
C LYS A 10 0.77 6.34 -11.21
N ARG A 11 0.11 7.41 -10.78
CA ARG A 11 0.80 8.57 -10.24
C ARG A 11 1.36 8.31 -8.84
N LYS A 12 0.53 7.79 -7.93
CA LYS A 12 0.98 7.53 -6.54
C LYS A 12 2.01 6.43 -6.45
N ILE A 13 1.86 5.37 -7.24
CA ILE A 13 2.83 4.27 -7.26
C ILE A 13 4.19 4.76 -7.78
N ARG A 14 4.20 5.61 -8.82
CA ARG A 14 5.43 6.22 -9.33
C ARG A 14 6.05 7.19 -8.34
N GLU A 15 5.21 7.97 -7.64
CA GLU A 15 5.66 8.97 -6.66
C GLU A 15 6.42 8.32 -5.50
N TYR A 16 5.99 7.14 -5.05
CA TYR A 16 6.61 6.42 -3.93
C TYR A 16 7.61 5.35 -4.38
N ASN A 17 7.79 5.17 -5.67
CA ASN A 17 8.83 4.31 -6.25
C ASN A 17 8.87 2.90 -5.65
N LEU A 18 7.70 2.28 -5.49
CA LEU A 18 7.58 0.93 -4.94
C LEU A 18 8.26 -0.09 -5.87
N PRO A 19 9.14 -0.95 -5.34
CA PRO A 19 9.84 -1.94 -6.16
C PRO A 19 8.91 -3.01 -6.72
N ILE A 20 7.86 -3.37 -5.97
CA ILE A 20 6.86 -4.35 -6.40
C ILE A 20 5.48 -3.89 -5.96
N ILE A 21 4.51 -4.00 -6.88
CA ILE A 21 3.10 -3.76 -6.60
C ILE A 21 2.48 -5.10 -6.20
N PRO A 22 1.86 -5.22 -5.00
CA PRO A 22 1.23 -6.46 -4.58
C PRO A 22 0.17 -6.96 -5.57
N GLN A 23 0.09 -8.26 -5.77
CA GLN A 23 -0.89 -8.88 -6.68
C GLN A 23 -2.34 -8.53 -6.31
N SER A 24 -2.63 -8.40 -5.01
CA SER A 24 -3.94 -8.00 -4.52
C SER A 24 -4.39 -6.63 -5.05
N TYR A 25 -3.46 -5.71 -5.30
CA TYR A 25 -3.76 -4.43 -5.92
C TYR A 25 -4.40 -4.61 -7.30
N PHE A 26 -3.82 -5.47 -8.14
CA PHE A 26 -4.34 -5.73 -9.49
C PHE A 26 -5.70 -6.40 -9.47
N VAL A 27 -5.93 -7.30 -8.51
CA VAL A 27 -7.25 -7.94 -8.31
C VAL A 27 -8.30 -6.88 -7.95
N GLU A 28 -8.01 -6.03 -6.98
CA GLU A 28 -8.91 -4.95 -6.56
C GLU A 28 -9.15 -3.93 -7.68
N LEU A 29 -8.11 -3.60 -8.45
CA LEU A 29 -8.23 -2.71 -9.61
C LEU A 29 -9.15 -3.31 -10.67
N ASN A 30 -9.00 -4.58 -10.98
CA ASN A 30 -9.84 -5.29 -11.95
C ASN A 30 -11.31 -5.34 -11.49
N GLU A 31 -11.55 -5.57 -10.20
CA GLU A 31 -12.90 -5.55 -9.62
C GLU A 31 -13.55 -4.17 -9.79
N ALA A 32 -12.82 -3.11 -9.48
CA ALA A 32 -13.31 -1.73 -9.65
C ALA A 32 -13.62 -1.42 -11.12
N GLN A 33 -12.74 -1.83 -12.03
CA GLN A 33 -12.95 -1.65 -13.48
C GLN A 33 -14.16 -2.42 -13.98
N ALA A 34 -14.35 -3.66 -13.52
CA ALA A 34 -15.51 -4.48 -13.87
C ALA A 34 -16.82 -3.84 -13.38
N ALA A 35 -16.81 -3.28 -12.17
CA ALA A 35 -17.98 -2.58 -11.62
C ALA A 35 -18.35 -1.35 -12.45
N ILE A 36 -17.36 -0.59 -12.94
CA ILE A 36 -17.58 0.55 -13.82
C ILE A 36 -18.17 0.11 -15.17
N LYS A 37 -17.70 -0.99 -15.72
CA LYS A 37 -18.26 -1.57 -16.96
C LYS A 37 -19.72 -1.97 -16.78
N GLU A 38 -20.12 -2.48 -15.61
CA GLU A 38 -21.52 -2.80 -15.33
C GLU A 38 -22.41 -1.56 -15.33
N ILE A 39 -21.91 -0.41 -14.87
CA ILE A 39 -22.64 0.87 -14.97
C ILE A 39 -22.93 1.19 -16.43
N VAL A 40 -21.92 1.09 -17.31
CA VAL A 40 -22.07 1.37 -18.74
C VAL A 40 -23.10 0.44 -19.37
N ARG A 41 -23.11 -0.84 -19.02
CA ARG A 41 -24.11 -1.80 -19.50
C ARG A 41 -25.53 -1.42 -19.08
N GLU A 42 -25.71 -1.00 -17.83
CA GLU A 42 -27.04 -0.59 -17.34
C GLU A 42 -27.54 0.67 -18.07
N LEU A 43 -26.65 1.60 -18.40
CA LEU A 43 -27.00 2.81 -19.16
C LEU A 43 -27.43 2.50 -20.58
N ASP A 44 -26.92 1.42 -21.18
CA ASP A 44 -27.28 1.00 -22.54
C ASP A 44 -28.60 0.22 -22.61
N LYS A 45 -29.13 -0.24 -21.49
CA LYS A 45 -30.42 -0.94 -21.44
C LYS A 45 -31.59 0.03 -21.58
N LYS A 46 -32.63 -0.39 -22.29
CA LYS A 46 -33.86 0.38 -22.45
C LYS A 46 -35.08 -0.49 -22.13
N PRO A 47 -35.94 -0.09 -21.17
CA PRO A 47 -35.81 1.12 -20.33
C PRO A 47 -34.73 0.97 -19.26
N ILE A 48 -34.18 2.13 -18.83
CA ILE A 48 -33.20 2.15 -17.73
C ILE A 48 -33.95 1.91 -16.42
N THR A 49 -33.45 0.96 -15.62
CA THR A 49 -33.95 0.68 -14.26
C THR A 49 -33.11 1.50 -13.27
N ILE A 50 -33.69 2.59 -12.74
CA ILE A 50 -32.97 3.52 -11.89
C ILE A 50 -32.44 2.84 -10.60
N SER A 51 -33.23 1.97 -9.98
CA SER A 51 -32.79 1.28 -8.76
C SER A 51 -31.57 0.38 -9.00
N VAL A 52 -31.54 -0.32 -10.12
CA VAL A 52 -30.39 -1.17 -10.50
C VAL A 52 -29.17 -0.30 -10.81
N LEU A 53 -29.36 0.78 -11.55
CA LEU A 53 -28.28 1.71 -11.86
C LEU A 53 -27.65 2.30 -10.58
N ASN A 54 -28.47 2.73 -9.63
CA ASN A 54 -28.02 3.27 -8.35
C ASN A 54 -27.19 2.24 -7.58
N THR A 55 -27.65 0.99 -7.53
CA THR A 55 -26.91 -0.11 -6.89
C THR A 55 -25.54 -0.32 -7.55
N ARG A 56 -25.47 -0.30 -8.89
CA ARG A 56 -24.21 -0.44 -9.63
C ARG A 56 -23.25 0.70 -9.35
N VAL A 57 -23.77 1.94 -9.27
CA VAL A 57 -22.96 3.12 -8.94
C VAL A 57 -22.43 3.05 -7.54
N ASP A 58 -23.24 2.66 -6.56
CA ASP A 58 -22.82 2.52 -5.17
C ASP A 58 -21.74 1.44 -5.02
N THR A 59 -21.90 0.31 -5.68
CA THR A 59 -20.90 -0.77 -5.67
C THR A 59 -19.57 -0.30 -6.26
N ALA A 60 -19.59 0.39 -7.40
CA ALA A 60 -18.39 0.91 -8.03
C ALA A 60 -17.69 1.94 -7.15
N ARG A 61 -18.47 2.84 -6.52
CA ARG A 61 -17.93 3.85 -5.59
C ARG A 61 -17.22 3.19 -4.42
N ASP A 62 -17.84 2.21 -3.80
CA ASP A 62 -17.27 1.51 -2.63
C ASP A 62 -15.98 0.78 -2.99
N LEU A 63 -15.94 0.12 -4.15
CA LEU A 63 -14.73 -0.56 -4.64
C LEU A 63 -13.60 0.42 -4.93
N VAL A 64 -13.89 1.57 -5.55
CA VAL A 64 -12.89 2.61 -5.83
C VAL A 64 -12.35 3.21 -4.53
N LEU A 65 -13.22 3.51 -3.56
CA LEU A 65 -12.82 4.03 -2.25
C LEU A 65 -11.97 3.04 -1.48
N LYS A 66 -12.35 1.77 -1.50
CA LYS A 66 -11.58 0.69 -0.87
C LYS A 66 -10.20 0.57 -1.51
N LEU A 67 -10.13 0.58 -2.84
CA LEU A 67 -8.86 0.53 -3.57
C LEU A 67 -7.96 1.70 -3.20
N PHE A 68 -8.52 2.92 -3.15
CA PHE A 68 -7.79 4.13 -2.77
C PHE A 68 -7.23 4.01 -1.35
N THR A 69 -8.06 3.63 -0.38
CA THR A 69 -7.67 3.50 1.02
C THR A 69 -6.60 2.43 1.21
N THR A 70 -6.83 1.25 0.62
CA THR A 70 -5.89 0.13 0.73
C THR A 70 -4.55 0.45 0.09
N THR A 71 -4.55 1.10 -1.08
CA THR A 71 -3.32 1.51 -1.78
C THR A 71 -2.56 2.53 -0.95
N LYS A 72 -3.25 3.51 -0.38
CA LYS A 72 -2.65 4.53 0.49
C LYS A 72 -1.99 3.90 1.72
N GLU A 73 -2.66 2.94 2.36
CA GLU A 73 -2.10 2.22 3.51
C GLU A 73 -0.87 1.39 3.16
N ARG A 74 -0.90 0.70 2.02
CA ARG A 74 0.26 -0.07 1.53
C ARG A 74 1.46 0.83 1.27
N MET A 75 1.24 2.01 0.68
CA MET A 75 2.30 2.97 0.43
C MET A 75 2.90 3.52 1.72
N LYS A 76 2.06 3.85 2.70
CA LYS A 76 2.52 4.29 4.02
C LYS A 76 3.36 3.22 4.70
N THR A 77 2.90 1.97 4.66
CA THR A 77 3.63 0.83 5.23
C THR A 77 4.98 0.65 4.55
N ALA A 78 5.03 0.72 3.22
CA ALA A 78 6.27 0.60 2.45
C ALA A 78 7.25 1.73 2.79
N MET A 79 6.78 2.96 2.85
CA MET A 79 7.61 4.11 3.21
C MET A 79 8.16 3.99 4.63
N PHE A 80 7.32 3.53 5.55
CA PHE A 80 7.72 3.35 6.95
C PHE A 80 8.73 2.20 7.09
N ALA A 81 8.52 1.10 6.36
CA ALA A 81 9.46 -0.02 6.33
C ALA A 81 10.82 0.40 5.78
N GLU A 82 10.85 1.15 4.68
CA GLU A 82 12.09 1.67 4.11
C GLU A 82 12.82 2.60 5.09
N MET A 83 12.10 3.51 5.72
CA MET A 83 12.67 4.41 6.72
C MET A 83 13.25 3.64 7.90
N ALA A 84 12.58 2.59 8.37
CA ALA A 84 13.05 1.76 9.46
C ALA A 84 14.33 1.00 9.09
N ILE A 85 14.41 0.44 7.88
CA ILE A 85 15.61 -0.24 7.38
C ILE A 85 16.78 0.75 7.30
N VAL A 86 16.55 1.92 6.71
CA VAL A 86 17.57 2.97 6.59
C VAL A 86 18.07 3.40 7.97
N TYR A 87 17.17 3.60 8.91
CA TYR A 87 17.55 3.91 10.29
C TYR A 87 18.39 2.80 10.89
N GLY A 88 18.02 1.53 10.65
CA GLY A 88 18.73 0.36 11.16
C GLY A 88 20.14 0.18 10.62
N ASN A 89 20.44 0.74 9.46
CA ASN A 89 21.76 0.62 8.82
C ASN A 89 22.89 1.12 9.72
N ARG A 90 22.61 2.05 10.63
CA ARG A 90 23.60 2.55 11.61
C ARG A 90 24.12 1.49 12.57
N TYR A 91 23.37 0.41 12.75
CA TYR A 91 23.73 -0.66 13.70
C TYR A 91 24.30 -1.91 13.03
N ARG A 92 24.33 -1.97 11.70
CA ARG A 92 24.73 -3.19 10.96
C ARG A 92 26.13 -3.67 11.28
N SER A 93 27.08 -2.73 11.42
CA SER A 93 28.49 -3.07 11.68
C SER A 93 28.79 -3.30 13.14
N SER A 94 27.95 -2.83 14.05
CA SER A 94 28.22 -2.83 15.49
C SER A 94 27.47 -3.92 16.26
N VAL A 95 26.45 -4.53 15.68
CA VAL A 95 25.62 -5.54 16.33
C VAL A 95 25.58 -6.79 15.47
N ASP A 96 26.12 -7.88 16.00
CA ASP A 96 26.07 -9.19 15.34
C ASP A 96 24.61 -9.62 15.15
N ASP A 97 24.33 -10.36 14.08
CA ASP A 97 23.01 -10.86 13.72
C ASP A 97 22.03 -9.80 13.19
N LEU A 98 22.21 -8.54 13.55
CA LEU A 98 21.32 -7.45 13.06
C LEU A 98 21.43 -7.28 11.55
N ASP A 99 22.62 -7.38 10.98
CA ASP A 99 22.83 -7.31 9.55
C ASP A 99 22.05 -8.40 8.81
N LYS A 100 22.05 -9.62 9.32
CA LYS A 100 21.27 -10.72 8.74
C LYS A 100 19.77 -10.45 8.76
N GLN A 101 19.27 -9.95 9.87
CA GLN A 101 17.84 -9.65 10.04
C GLN A 101 17.42 -8.51 9.12
N LEU A 102 18.22 -7.45 9.01
CA LEU A 102 17.93 -6.34 8.12
C LEU A 102 18.01 -6.76 6.66
N THR A 103 18.96 -7.62 6.30
CA THR A 103 19.05 -8.17 4.94
C THR A 103 17.82 -8.99 4.60
N TYR A 104 17.33 -9.80 5.54
CA TYR A 104 16.09 -10.55 5.35
C TYR A 104 14.87 -9.61 5.20
N SER A 105 14.84 -8.56 6.00
CA SER A 105 13.80 -7.53 5.89
C SER A 105 13.80 -6.85 4.52
N GLU A 106 14.98 -6.55 3.98
CA GLU A 106 15.14 -6.01 2.62
C GLU A 106 14.59 -6.97 1.56
N VAL A 107 14.86 -8.28 1.71
CA VAL A 107 14.30 -9.31 0.82
C VAL A 107 12.78 -9.28 0.84
N LEU A 108 12.17 -9.21 2.03
CA LEU A 108 10.72 -9.09 2.19
C LEU A 108 10.19 -7.81 1.53
N PHE A 109 10.90 -6.69 1.73
CA PHE A 109 10.54 -5.40 1.11
C PHE A 109 10.52 -5.50 -0.42
N TYR A 110 11.57 -6.06 -1.02
CA TYR A 110 11.66 -6.20 -2.46
C TYR A 110 10.69 -7.23 -3.05
N LYS A 111 10.15 -8.12 -2.22
CA LYS A 111 9.05 -9.02 -2.61
C LYS A 111 7.67 -8.34 -2.53
N GLY A 112 7.60 -7.12 -2.02
CA GLY A 112 6.34 -6.42 -1.81
C GLY A 112 5.64 -6.76 -0.51
N GLU A 113 6.27 -7.52 0.38
CA GLU A 113 5.74 -7.89 1.71
C GLU A 113 6.11 -6.82 2.73
N TYR A 114 5.60 -5.61 2.53
CA TYR A 114 5.98 -4.42 3.29
C TYR A 114 5.65 -4.51 4.77
N GLN A 115 4.49 -5.07 5.11
CA GLN A 115 4.08 -5.21 6.51
C GLN A 115 5.02 -6.17 7.26
N LYS A 116 5.35 -7.29 6.66
CA LYS A 116 6.29 -8.27 7.25
C LYS A 116 7.68 -7.68 7.39
N SER A 117 8.13 -6.94 6.38
CA SER A 117 9.42 -6.22 6.41
C SER A 117 9.44 -5.22 7.55
N LEU A 118 8.41 -4.42 7.71
CA LEU A 118 8.29 -3.45 8.79
C LEU A 118 8.32 -4.12 10.16
N GLU A 119 7.51 -5.16 10.36
CA GLU A 119 7.44 -5.88 11.63
C GLU A 119 8.80 -6.49 12.02
N LEU A 120 9.46 -7.14 11.07
CA LEU A 120 10.78 -7.72 11.30
C LEU A 120 11.81 -6.66 11.67
N THR A 121 11.82 -5.55 10.93
CA THR A 121 12.77 -4.44 11.19
C THR A 121 12.52 -3.81 12.55
N ILE A 122 11.28 -3.53 12.90
CA ILE A 122 10.92 -2.95 14.20
C ILE A 122 11.30 -3.90 15.35
N ASN A 123 10.97 -5.18 15.23
CA ASN A 123 11.31 -6.16 16.24
C ASN A 123 12.82 -6.31 16.42
N THR A 124 13.56 -6.25 15.32
CA THR A 124 15.03 -6.33 15.35
C THR A 124 15.64 -5.09 16.01
N LEU A 125 15.20 -3.90 15.61
CA LEU A 125 15.71 -2.63 16.14
C LEU A 125 15.31 -2.42 17.61
N ASN A 126 14.16 -2.92 18.01
CA ASN A 126 13.68 -2.79 19.38
C ASN A 126 14.59 -3.46 20.42
N ARG A 127 15.34 -4.49 19.98
CA ARG A 127 16.36 -5.15 20.86
C ARG A 127 17.54 -4.22 21.16
N VAL A 128 17.89 -3.37 20.23
CA VAL A 128 19.03 -2.45 20.32
C VAL A 128 18.61 -1.11 20.88
N GLU A 129 17.46 -0.61 20.45
CA GLU A 129 16.91 0.68 20.84
C GLU A 129 15.42 0.52 21.19
N PRO A 130 15.12 0.20 22.49
CA PRO A 130 13.72 0.10 22.91
C PRO A 130 12.93 1.39 22.64
N GLY A 131 11.68 1.22 22.17
CA GLY A 131 10.83 2.37 21.80
C GLY A 131 11.09 2.91 20.41
N ILE A 132 11.77 2.15 19.57
CA ILE A 132 12.12 2.57 18.21
C ILE A 132 10.89 2.90 17.36
N TYR A 133 9.80 2.16 17.54
CA TYR A 133 8.58 2.38 16.76
C TYR A 133 8.03 3.79 16.98
N ASP A 134 7.91 4.23 18.22
CA ASP A 134 7.40 5.58 18.54
C ASP A 134 8.33 6.67 18.03
N LYS A 135 9.64 6.44 18.12
CA LYS A 135 10.65 7.36 17.61
C LYS A 135 10.55 7.53 16.10
N LEU A 136 10.38 6.43 15.36
CA LEU A 136 10.24 6.46 13.91
C LEU A 136 8.90 7.08 13.48
N LEU A 137 7.83 6.85 14.26
CA LEU A 137 6.55 7.50 14.02
C LEU A 137 6.66 9.03 14.14
N SER A 138 7.42 9.53 15.11
CA SER A 138 7.64 10.97 15.26
C SER A 138 8.34 11.56 14.04
N PHE A 139 9.35 10.89 13.50
CA PHE A 139 10.03 11.30 12.27
C PHE A 139 9.09 11.29 11.07
N TYR A 140 8.25 10.28 10.96
CA TYR A 140 7.25 10.19 9.88
C TYR A 140 6.22 11.32 9.97
N GLY A 141 5.81 11.70 11.19
CA GLY A 141 4.90 12.83 11.42
C GLY A 141 5.51 14.17 11.04
N GLU A 142 6.81 14.36 11.27
CA GLU A 142 7.54 15.57 10.93
C GLU A 142 7.77 15.72 9.42
N SER A 143 7.80 14.61 8.68
CA SER A 143 8.04 14.62 7.22
C SER A 143 6.76 14.88 6.39
N LYS A 144 5.63 15.08 7.05
CA LYS A 144 4.39 15.50 6.42
C LYS A 144 4.38 17.03 6.31
#